data_113ca0971dd83a3baeb10a106f22b295
#
_entry.id   113ca0971dd83a3baeb10a106f22b295
#
_cell.length_a   1.000
_cell.length_b   1.000
_cell.length_c   1.000
_cell.angle_alpha   90.00
_cell.angle_beta   90.00
_cell.angle_gamma   90.00
#
_symmetry.space_group_name_H-M   'P 1'
#
loop_
_entity.id
_entity.type
_entity.pdbx_description
1 polymer ?
#
loop_
_entity_poly.entity_id
_entity_poly.type
_entity_poly.pdbx_seq_one_letter_code
_entity_poly.pdbx_strand_id
1 'polypeptide(L)'
;MYVVEPKLRFSLNATNGVPFYKQIILQVEMAIADGRLSTGDQLPTVRSLAVDLQVNPNTVARAYSELEIRGIVNTQQGTGTFISDKKVELNDVEREKVLAELIRNFVSHSVSYGFTLQELASYMQELTREEP
;
A
#
# COMPACT_ATOMS: atom_id res chain seq x y z
N MET A 1 4.86 -10.97 29.50
CA MET A 1 3.86 -10.86 28.44
C MET A 1 4.50 -10.33 27.19
N TYR A 2 4.35 -11.04 26.11
CA TYR A 2 4.95 -10.69 24.84
C TYR A 2 4.08 -9.64 24.13
N VAL A 3 4.64 -8.48 23.88
CA VAL A 3 3.98 -7.49 23.01
C VAL A 3 4.70 -7.53 21.68
N VAL A 4 4.02 -8.05 20.65
CA VAL A 4 4.56 -8.06 19.30
C VAL A 4 4.17 -6.74 18.65
N GLU A 5 5.15 -5.95 18.25
CA GLU A 5 4.89 -4.74 17.51
C GLU A 5 4.34 -5.07 16.13
N PRO A 6 3.31 -4.34 15.67
CA PRO A 6 2.77 -4.58 14.33
C PRO A 6 3.84 -4.25 13.27
N LYS A 7 3.93 -5.11 12.26
CA LYS A 7 4.87 -4.93 11.14
C LYS A 7 4.55 -3.71 10.29
N LEU A 8 3.31 -3.27 10.33
CA LEU A 8 2.83 -2.10 9.60
C LEU A 8 1.98 -1.24 10.52
N ARG A 9 2.36 0.02 10.65
CA ARG A 9 1.56 1.04 11.32
C ARG A 9 0.94 1.93 10.27
N PHE A 10 -0.38 2.00 10.28
CA PHE A 10 -1.11 2.85 9.36
C PHE A 10 -1.15 4.29 9.88
N SER A 11 -1.05 5.23 8.94
CA SER A 11 -1.16 6.65 9.25
C SER A 11 -1.99 7.33 8.16
N LEU A 12 -3.05 8.03 8.55
CA LEU A 12 -3.93 8.70 7.60
C LEU A 12 -3.69 10.20 7.60
N ASN A 13 -3.73 10.79 6.41
CA ASN A 13 -3.58 12.22 6.20
C ASN A 13 -4.88 12.78 5.63
N ALA A 14 -5.58 13.61 6.43
CA ALA A 14 -6.86 14.18 6.05
C ALA A 14 -6.75 15.33 5.03
N THR A 15 -5.53 15.85 4.79
CA THR A 15 -5.34 17.09 4.03
C THR A 15 -4.76 16.91 2.63
N ASN A 16 -4.38 15.69 2.24
CA ASN A 16 -3.75 15.45 0.93
C ASN A 16 -4.74 15.20 -0.20
N GLY A 17 -6.05 15.21 0.07
CA GLY A 17 -7.07 15.00 -0.95
C GLY A 17 -7.30 13.55 -1.38
N VAL A 18 -6.53 12.61 -0.85
CA VAL A 18 -6.69 11.19 -1.18
C VAL A 18 -7.66 10.54 -0.18
N PRO A 19 -8.69 9.83 -0.64
CA PRO A 19 -9.62 9.14 0.26
C PRO A 19 -8.89 8.17 1.19
N PHE A 20 -9.36 8.04 2.42
CA PHE A 20 -8.71 7.20 3.42
C PHE A 20 -8.57 5.74 2.98
N TYR A 21 -9.61 5.17 2.33
CA TYR A 21 -9.51 3.78 1.88
C TYR A 21 -8.38 3.57 0.88
N LYS A 22 -8.11 4.55 0.01
CA LYS A 22 -6.99 4.49 -0.93
C LYS A 22 -5.65 4.61 -0.21
N GLN A 23 -5.58 5.42 0.84
CA GLN A 23 -4.38 5.54 1.65
C GLN A 23 -4.04 4.21 2.34
N ILE A 24 -5.04 3.51 2.83
CA ILE A 24 -4.87 2.19 3.45
C ILE A 24 -4.34 1.19 2.42
N ILE A 25 -4.94 1.14 1.24
CA ILE A 25 -4.51 0.26 0.14
C ILE A 25 -3.04 0.51 -0.19
N LEU A 26 -2.68 1.77 -0.39
CA LEU A 26 -1.31 2.14 -0.76
C LEU A 26 -0.31 1.73 0.30
N GLN A 27 -0.64 1.91 1.57
CA GLN A 27 0.27 1.55 2.67
C GLN A 27 0.49 0.05 2.75
N VAL A 28 -0.53 -0.77 2.50
CA VAL A 28 -0.38 -2.22 2.42
C VAL A 28 0.50 -2.60 1.24
N GLU A 29 0.25 -2.04 0.06
CA GLU A 29 1.04 -2.32 -1.13
C GLU A 29 2.51 -1.94 -0.94
N MET A 30 2.78 -0.78 -0.36
CA MET A 30 4.13 -0.33 -0.08
C MET A 30 4.85 -1.23 0.93
N ALA A 31 4.14 -1.67 1.96
CA ALA A 31 4.70 -2.56 2.98
C ALA A 31 5.07 -3.93 2.39
N ILE A 32 4.29 -4.42 1.43
CA ILE A 32 4.62 -5.65 0.70
C ILE A 32 5.85 -5.42 -0.18
N ALA A 33 5.87 -4.30 -0.90
CA ALA A 33 6.96 -3.98 -1.82
C ALA A 33 8.30 -3.83 -1.12
N ASP A 34 8.31 -3.24 0.09
CA ASP A 34 9.56 -3.01 0.83
C ASP A 34 9.89 -4.13 1.84
N GLY A 35 9.10 -5.20 1.88
CA GLY A 35 9.38 -6.38 2.69
C GLY A 35 8.90 -6.31 4.14
N ARG A 36 8.22 -5.24 4.56
CA ARG A 36 7.64 -5.16 5.91
C ARG A 36 6.50 -6.16 6.09
N LEU A 37 5.74 -6.44 5.04
CA LEU A 37 4.72 -7.48 5.01
C LEU A 37 5.11 -8.56 4.03
N SER A 38 4.97 -9.81 4.44
CA SER A 38 5.27 -10.99 3.64
C SER A 38 4.03 -11.86 3.50
N THR A 39 4.06 -12.75 2.51
CA THR A 39 3.01 -13.76 2.31
C THR A 39 2.68 -14.48 3.62
N GLY A 40 1.41 -14.56 3.94
CA GLY A 40 0.92 -15.20 5.15
C GLY A 40 0.81 -14.30 6.37
N ASP A 41 1.36 -13.09 6.31
CA ASP A 41 1.21 -12.14 7.41
C ASP A 41 -0.24 -11.71 7.55
N GLN A 42 -0.71 -11.60 8.78
CA GLN A 42 -2.08 -11.21 9.08
C GLN A 42 -2.19 -9.69 9.21
N LEU A 43 -3.20 -9.13 8.56
CA LEU A 43 -3.58 -7.73 8.74
C LEU A 43 -4.45 -7.60 10.00
N PRO A 44 -4.48 -6.40 10.63
CA PRO A 44 -5.42 -6.15 11.71
C PRO A 44 -6.86 -6.36 11.22
N THR A 45 -7.76 -6.70 12.14
CA THR A 45 -9.18 -6.82 11.78
C THR A 45 -9.73 -5.47 11.35
N VAL A 46 -10.80 -5.49 10.54
CA VAL A 46 -11.47 -4.25 10.11
C VAL A 46 -11.84 -3.40 11.32
N ARG A 47 -12.45 -4.01 12.33
CA ARG A 47 -12.89 -3.30 13.54
C ARG A 47 -11.70 -2.70 14.31
N SER A 48 -10.65 -3.49 14.52
CA SER A 48 -9.47 -3.05 15.25
C SER A 48 -8.80 -1.87 14.54
N LEU A 49 -8.60 -1.98 13.24
CA LEU A 49 -7.96 -0.91 12.48
C LEU A 49 -8.82 0.36 12.45
N ALA A 50 -10.14 0.21 12.31
CA ALA A 50 -11.05 1.35 12.32
C ALA A 50 -11.00 2.10 13.66
N VAL A 51 -10.93 1.37 14.77
CA VAL A 51 -10.78 1.97 16.11
C VAL A 51 -9.44 2.70 16.22
N ASP A 52 -8.36 2.06 15.82
CA ASP A 52 -7.01 2.65 15.90
C ASP A 52 -6.87 3.92 15.07
N LEU A 53 -7.47 3.93 13.88
CA LEU A 53 -7.40 5.07 12.96
C LEU A 53 -8.51 6.10 13.20
N GLN A 54 -9.49 5.78 14.05
CA GLN A 54 -10.65 6.62 14.32
C GLN A 54 -11.44 6.95 13.04
N VAL A 55 -11.68 5.92 12.23
CA VAL A 55 -12.46 6.03 11.01
C VAL A 55 -13.64 5.06 11.03
N ASN A 56 -14.57 5.27 10.11
CA ASN A 56 -15.69 4.37 9.93
C ASN A 56 -15.18 2.98 9.53
N PRO A 57 -15.67 1.90 10.16
CA PRO A 57 -15.30 0.54 9.75
C PRO A 57 -15.52 0.27 8.26
N ASN A 58 -16.52 0.90 7.64
CA ASN A 58 -16.78 0.76 6.20
C ASN A 58 -15.61 1.26 5.35
N THR A 59 -14.87 2.25 5.82
CA THR A 59 -13.67 2.75 5.14
C THR A 59 -12.59 1.66 5.08
N VAL A 60 -12.34 1.00 6.20
CA VAL A 60 -11.38 -0.10 6.28
C VAL A 60 -11.86 -1.30 5.47
N ALA A 61 -13.15 -1.65 5.62
CA ALA A 61 -13.75 -2.76 4.87
C ALA A 61 -13.63 -2.57 3.36
N ARG A 62 -13.85 -1.34 2.88
CA ARG A 62 -13.69 -1.00 1.47
C ARG A 62 -12.25 -1.21 1.00
N ALA A 63 -11.28 -0.76 1.78
CA ALA A 63 -9.86 -0.97 1.45
C ALA A 63 -9.54 -2.46 1.37
N TYR A 64 -9.98 -3.24 2.34
CA TYR A 64 -9.70 -4.68 2.38
C TYR A 64 -10.40 -5.43 1.24
N SER A 65 -11.64 -5.03 0.89
CA SER A 65 -12.34 -5.61 -0.26
C SER A 65 -11.60 -5.35 -1.56
N GLU A 66 -11.10 -4.13 -1.76
CA GLU A 66 -10.31 -3.81 -2.94
C GLU A 66 -9.02 -4.63 -3.01
N LEU A 67 -8.32 -4.77 -1.90
CA LEU A 67 -7.12 -5.60 -1.83
C LEU A 67 -7.43 -7.07 -2.14
N GLU A 68 -8.58 -7.57 -1.68
CA GLU A 68 -9.01 -8.94 -1.96
C GLU A 68 -9.34 -9.13 -3.44
N ILE A 69 -10.06 -8.18 -4.04
CA ILE A 69 -10.38 -8.21 -5.47
C ILE A 69 -9.10 -8.24 -6.32
N ARG A 70 -8.09 -7.48 -5.91
CA ARG A 70 -6.78 -7.47 -6.58
C ARG A 70 -5.93 -8.71 -6.30
N GLY A 71 -6.39 -9.59 -5.42
CA GLY A 71 -5.65 -10.80 -5.05
C GLY A 71 -4.47 -10.57 -4.12
N ILE A 72 -4.35 -9.37 -3.54
CA ILE A 72 -3.24 -9.02 -2.64
C ILE A 72 -3.44 -9.63 -1.25
N VAL A 73 -4.68 -9.78 -0.83
CA VAL A 73 -5.03 -10.40 0.45
C VAL A 73 -6.06 -11.50 0.25
N ASN A 74 -6.08 -12.44 1.21
CA ASN A 74 -7.08 -13.49 1.34
C ASN A 74 -7.81 -13.31 2.67
N THR A 75 -9.13 -13.27 2.64
CA THR A 75 -9.93 -13.28 3.86
C THR A 75 -10.40 -14.68 4.14
N GLN A 76 -10.08 -15.17 5.33
CA GLN A 76 -10.55 -16.46 5.83
C GLN A 76 -11.58 -16.20 6.93
N GLN A 77 -12.80 -16.61 6.67
CA GLN A 77 -13.91 -16.37 7.59
C GLN A 77 -13.62 -16.95 8.98
N GLY A 78 -13.76 -16.12 10.00
CA GLY A 78 -13.50 -16.49 11.40
C GLY A 78 -12.02 -16.50 11.78
N THR A 79 -11.09 -16.35 10.85
CA THR A 79 -9.64 -16.41 11.10
C THR A 79 -8.97 -15.07 10.89
N GLY A 80 -9.29 -14.37 9.79
CA GLY A 80 -8.73 -13.05 9.51
C GLY A 80 -8.40 -12.83 8.04
N THR A 81 -7.69 -11.73 7.79
CA THR A 81 -7.24 -11.32 6.47
C THR A 81 -5.71 -11.43 6.43
N PHE A 82 -5.21 -12.11 5.42
CA PHE A 82 -3.80 -12.47 5.30
C PHE A 82 -3.25 -12.01 3.95
N ILE A 83 -1.95 -11.69 3.94
CA ILE A 83 -1.25 -11.34 2.69
C ILE A 83 -1.16 -12.59 1.82
N SER A 84 -1.58 -12.44 0.57
CA SER A 84 -1.63 -13.52 -0.42
C SER A 84 -0.25 -13.78 -1.02
N ASP A 85 -0.07 -14.99 -1.54
CA ASP A 85 1.09 -15.35 -2.35
C ASP A 85 0.91 -15.01 -3.84
N LYS A 86 -0.29 -14.56 -4.24
CA LYS A 86 -0.58 -14.23 -5.62
C LYS A 86 -0.01 -12.87 -5.98
N LYS A 87 0.76 -12.83 -7.07
CA LYS A 87 1.09 -11.55 -7.73
C LYS A 87 -0.13 -11.09 -8.51
N VAL A 88 -0.42 -9.81 -8.41
CA VAL A 88 -1.48 -9.22 -9.24
C VAL A 88 -0.99 -9.23 -10.69
N GLU A 89 -1.63 -10.05 -11.52
CA GLU A 89 -1.36 -10.05 -12.95
C GLU A 89 -2.22 -8.97 -13.60
N LEU A 90 -1.56 -7.94 -14.07
CA LEU A 90 -2.20 -6.88 -14.84
C LEU A 90 -1.95 -7.14 -16.32
N ASN A 91 -2.94 -6.90 -17.17
CA ASN A 91 -2.71 -6.90 -18.62
C ASN A 91 -1.85 -5.67 -18.99
N ASP A 92 -1.31 -5.64 -20.21
CA ASP A 92 -0.36 -4.59 -20.63
C ASP A 92 -0.94 -3.17 -20.52
N VAL A 93 -2.22 -3.02 -20.86
CA VAL A 93 -2.89 -1.70 -20.76
C VAL A 93 -3.03 -1.27 -19.31
N GLU A 94 -3.44 -2.18 -18.45
CA GLU A 94 -3.57 -1.91 -17.01
C GLU A 94 -2.21 -1.60 -16.37
N ARG A 95 -1.17 -2.33 -16.76
CA ARG A 95 0.19 -2.09 -16.29
C ARG A 95 0.65 -0.69 -16.61
N GLU A 96 0.43 -0.23 -17.84
CA GLU A 96 0.79 1.13 -18.26
C GLU A 96 0.05 2.18 -17.44
N LYS A 97 -1.25 1.99 -17.24
CA LYS A 97 -2.07 2.93 -16.46
C LYS A 97 -1.60 3.01 -15.02
N VAL A 98 -1.37 1.87 -14.39
CA VAL A 98 -0.92 1.80 -13.00
C VAL A 98 0.46 2.44 -12.86
N LEU A 99 1.39 2.11 -13.76
CA LEU A 99 2.73 2.69 -13.74
C LEU A 99 2.69 4.21 -13.90
N ALA A 100 1.92 4.70 -14.88
CA ALA A 100 1.79 6.13 -15.12
C ALA A 100 1.20 6.87 -13.92
N GLU A 101 0.20 6.28 -13.26
CA GLU A 101 -0.41 6.85 -12.06
C GLU A 101 0.58 6.90 -10.89
N LEU A 102 1.31 5.80 -10.65
CA LEU A 102 2.31 5.73 -9.60
C LEU A 102 3.42 6.77 -9.81
N ILE A 103 3.90 6.89 -11.04
CA ILE A 103 4.96 7.86 -11.37
C ILE A 103 4.44 9.28 -11.20
N ARG A 104 3.23 9.59 -11.69
CA ARG A 104 2.67 10.93 -11.52
C ARG A 104 2.52 11.32 -10.05
N ASN A 105 2.03 10.39 -9.23
CA ASN A 105 1.88 10.63 -7.79
C ASN A 105 3.24 10.82 -7.11
N PHE A 106 4.20 10.00 -7.45
CA PHE A 106 5.56 10.11 -6.93
C PHE A 106 6.21 11.44 -7.32
N VAL A 107 6.10 11.84 -8.59
CA VAL A 107 6.65 13.09 -9.09
C VAL A 107 5.98 14.27 -8.40
N SER A 108 4.65 14.28 -8.34
CA SER A 108 3.89 15.35 -7.70
C SER A 108 4.29 15.52 -6.24
N HIS A 109 4.42 14.43 -5.52
CA HIS A 109 4.84 14.44 -4.12
C HIS A 109 6.29 14.94 -3.97
N SER A 110 7.17 14.49 -4.84
CA SER A 110 8.58 14.88 -4.82
C SER A 110 8.78 16.36 -5.15
N VAL A 111 8.04 16.89 -6.11
CA VAL A 111 8.08 18.30 -6.49
C VAL A 111 7.66 19.19 -5.31
N SER A 112 6.75 18.72 -4.46
CA SER A 112 6.34 19.47 -3.27
C SER A 112 7.49 19.68 -2.28
N TYR A 113 8.53 18.84 -2.34
CA TYR A 113 9.76 18.99 -1.57
C TYR A 113 10.85 19.76 -2.32
N GLY A 114 10.55 20.27 -3.51
CA GLY A 114 11.49 21.03 -4.31
C GLY A 114 12.41 20.22 -5.21
N PHE A 115 12.20 18.91 -5.33
CA PHE A 115 13.01 18.08 -6.23
C PHE A 115 12.58 18.28 -7.68
N THR A 116 13.55 18.25 -8.58
CA THR A 116 13.31 18.34 -10.03
C THR A 116 13.18 16.94 -10.63
N LEU A 117 12.55 16.87 -11.80
CA LEU A 117 12.47 15.61 -12.56
C LEU A 117 13.85 15.05 -12.86
N GLN A 118 14.82 15.92 -13.15
CA GLN A 118 16.18 15.49 -13.46
C GLN A 118 16.87 14.85 -12.26
N GLU A 119 16.67 15.41 -11.08
CA GLU A 119 17.21 14.82 -9.84
C GLU A 119 16.58 13.43 -9.60
N LEU A 120 15.27 13.29 -9.78
CA LEU A 120 14.59 12.02 -9.64
C LEU A 120 15.08 10.99 -10.65
N ALA A 121 15.19 11.38 -11.92
CA ALA A 121 15.65 10.50 -12.98
C ALA A 121 17.09 10.03 -12.73
N SER A 122 17.96 10.93 -12.29
CA SER A 122 19.35 10.60 -11.99
C SER A 122 19.46 9.58 -10.86
N TYR A 123 18.70 9.78 -9.80
CA TYR A 123 18.69 8.86 -8.66
C TYR A 123 18.15 7.49 -9.07
N MET A 124 17.09 7.47 -9.86
CA MET A 124 16.52 6.20 -10.35
C MET A 124 17.52 5.43 -11.22
N GLN A 125 18.31 6.14 -12.03
CA GLN A 125 19.35 5.48 -12.80
C GLN A 125 20.43 4.85 -11.92
N GLU A 126 20.80 5.52 -10.84
CA GLU A 126 21.73 4.94 -9.86
C GLU A 126 21.17 3.67 -9.24
N LEU A 127 19.87 3.66 -8.91
CA LEU A 127 19.21 2.47 -8.36
C LEU A 127 19.23 1.30 -9.33
N THR A 128 19.09 1.55 -10.64
CA THR A 128 19.15 0.47 -11.65
C THR A 128 20.54 -0.14 -11.76
N ARG A 129 21.60 0.61 -11.45
CA ARG A 129 22.97 0.09 -11.46
C ARG A 129 23.26 -0.81 -10.26
N GLU A 130 22.51 -0.63 -9.15
CA GLU A 130 22.67 -1.41 -7.92
C GLU A 130 21.92 -2.74 -7.98
N GLU A 131 20.95 -2.87 -8.89
CA GLU A 131 20.22 -4.12 -9.07
C GLU A 131 21.13 -5.17 -9.70
N PRO A 132 21.18 -6.41 -9.13
CA PRO A 132 21.97 -7.50 -9.69
C PRO A 132 21.39 -8.05 -11.00
#